data_2bd6b0d866c1642b10bfc9b870482482
#
_entry.id   2bd6b0d866c1642b10bfc9b870482482
#
_cell.length_a   1.000
_cell.length_b   1.000
_cell.length_c   1.000
_cell.angle_alpha   90.00
_cell.angle_beta   90.00
_cell.angle_gamma   90.00
#
_symmetry.space_group_name_H-M   'P 1'
#
loop_
_entity.id
_entity.type
_entity.pdbx_description
1 polymer ?
#
loop_
_entity_poly.entity_id
_entity_poly.type
_entity_poly.pdbx_seq_one_letter_code
_entity_poly.pdbx_strand_id
1 'polypeptide(L)'
;LVGSEMCIRDRTYILPGMEKEFLAPMPVETIPGVGKVMLKELNSKGIYRIGDITKLPLDYFSAAFGKYGIDLYRKACGQGSEYLTIEREQKSISHERTFSDVTSKEFLKEKLFYLTGKVCQEIRDMGWEASTVSIKLRYSDFQTLTRMRTIKPTDDDEIIFNTAWSMMKKAYTRRVAVRLIGVRLTNFSPYSEQEFLFEDYEIKRKKMLRAITRIRDKYGSV
;
A
#
# COMPACT_ATOMS: atom_id res chain seq x y z
N LEU A 1 -17.83 21.71 29.10
CA LEU A 1 -18.52 20.80 28.16
C LEU A 1 -19.85 21.43 27.78
N VAL A 2 -19.94 22.03 26.62
CA VAL A 2 -21.22 22.48 26.05
C VAL A 2 -21.43 21.61 24.81
N GLY A 3 -22.16 20.50 25.00
CA GLY A 3 -22.70 19.75 23.88
C GLY A 3 -23.95 20.46 23.39
N SER A 4 -24.00 20.88 22.15
CA SER A 4 -25.24 21.29 21.51
C SER A 4 -25.72 20.15 20.61
N GLU A 5 -26.86 19.58 20.97
CA GLU A 5 -27.45 18.39 20.35
C GLU A 5 -28.06 18.61 18.94
N MET A 6 -27.73 19.67 18.23
CA MET A 6 -28.39 19.97 16.95
C MET A 6 -27.47 20.39 15.81
N CYS A 7 -26.23 19.93 15.78
CA CYS A 7 -25.33 20.24 14.65
C CYS A 7 -24.98 19.00 13.85
N ILE A 8 -25.23 19.04 12.55
CA ILE A 8 -24.80 18.07 11.52
C ILE A 8 -23.25 17.92 11.49
N ARG A 9 -22.53 18.80 12.21
CA ARG A 9 -21.06 18.74 12.45
C ARG A 9 -20.81 19.15 13.88
N ASP A 10 -20.84 18.16 14.77
CA ASP A 10 -20.45 18.37 16.16
C ASP A 10 -18.95 18.64 16.28
N ARG A 11 -18.60 19.72 16.98
CA ARG A 11 -17.20 20.11 17.22
C ARG A 11 -16.98 20.23 18.71
N THR A 12 -16.04 19.44 19.20
CA THR A 12 -15.60 19.56 20.59
C THR A 12 -14.32 20.38 20.62
N TYR A 13 -14.33 21.46 21.41
CA TYR A 13 -13.14 22.26 21.68
C TYR A 13 -12.50 21.79 22.98
N ILE A 14 -11.23 21.40 22.91
CA ILE A 14 -10.44 20.98 24.06
C ILE A 14 -9.44 22.08 24.35
N LEU A 15 -9.37 22.53 25.61
CA LEU A 15 -8.39 23.53 26.02
C LEU A 15 -6.97 22.93 25.92
N PRO A 16 -5.98 23.69 25.45
CA PRO A 16 -4.58 23.25 25.42
C PRO A 16 -4.13 22.73 26.77
N GLY A 17 -3.52 21.54 26.79
CA GLY A 17 -3.07 20.87 28.01
C GLY A 17 -4.08 19.92 28.67
N MET A 18 -5.36 19.94 28.24
CA MET A 18 -6.41 19.04 28.74
C MET A 18 -6.63 17.81 27.83
N GLU A 19 -5.85 17.66 26.76
CA GLU A 19 -6.00 16.60 25.77
C GLU A 19 -5.92 15.21 26.41
N LYS A 20 -4.95 15.01 27.30
CA LYS A 20 -4.73 13.74 27.98
C LYS A 20 -5.92 13.34 28.86
N GLU A 21 -6.47 14.28 29.63
CA GLU A 21 -7.63 14.06 30.50
C GLU A 21 -8.89 13.78 29.69
N PHE A 22 -9.07 14.52 28.60
CA PHE A 22 -10.21 14.34 27.68
C PHE A 22 -10.18 12.97 27.00
N LEU A 23 -9.00 12.53 26.56
CA LEU A 23 -8.82 11.24 25.85
C LEU A 23 -8.87 10.04 26.80
N ALA A 24 -8.46 10.20 28.06
CA ALA A 24 -8.30 9.10 29.01
C ALA A 24 -9.51 8.15 29.13
N PRO A 25 -10.78 8.61 29.21
CA PRO A 25 -11.94 7.73 29.33
C PRO A 25 -12.32 7.01 28.02
N MET A 26 -11.79 7.43 26.88
CA MET A 26 -12.15 6.88 25.57
C MET A 26 -11.60 5.45 25.38
N PRO A 27 -12.34 4.56 24.66
CA PRO A 27 -11.85 3.25 24.29
C PRO A 27 -10.57 3.35 23.46
N VAL A 28 -9.61 2.43 23.66
CA VAL A 28 -8.33 2.44 22.96
C VAL A 28 -8.47 2.27 21.45
N GLU A 29 -9.55 1.65 20.97
CA GLU A 29 -9.85 1.48 19.54
C GLU A 29 -10.14 2.78 18.79
N THR A 30 -10.42 3.88 19.51
CA THR A 30 -10.63 5.20 18.92
C THR A 30 -9.32 5.85 18.43
N ILE A 31 -8.16 5.35 18.88
CA ILE A 31 -6.86 5.85 18.43
C ILE A 31 -6.64 5.45 16.96
N PRO A 32 -6.39 6.42 16.05
CA PRO A 32 -6.10 6.12 14.66
C PRO A 32 -4.89 5.18 14.51
N GLY A 33 -5.12 4.02 13.87
CA GLY A 33 -4.12 2.96 13.69
C GLY A 33 -4.31 1.75 14.59
N VAL A 34 -5.17 1.81 15.61
CA VAL A 34 -5.54 0.64 16.41
C VAL A 34 -6.60 -0.17 15.66
N GLY A 35 -6.15 -1.18 14.90
CA GLY A 35 -7.03 -2.13 14.24
C GLY A 35 -7.32 -3.35 15.11
N LYS A 36 -8.16 -4.28 14.60
CA LYS A 36 -8.62 -5.47 15.35
C LYS A 36 -7.50 -6.31 15.99
N VAL A 37 -6.35 -6.44 15.33
CA VAL A 37 -5.21 -7.22 15.84
C VAL A 37 -4.58 -6.52 17.03
N MET A 38 -4.27 -5.22 16.87
CA MET A 38 -3.67 -4.42 17.94
C MET A 38 -4.63 -4.28 19.14
N LEU A 39 -5.92 -4.08 18.89
CA LEU A 39 -6.94 -4.03 19.93
C LEU A 39 -6.95 -5.31 20.79
N LYS A 40 -6.92 -6.47 20.11
CA LYS A 40 -6.86 -7.77 20.82
C LYS A 40 -5.58 -7.90 21.66
N GLU A 41 -4.46 -7.43 21.16
CA GLU A 41 -3.19 -7.47 21.86
C GLU A 41 -3.16 -6.52 23.05
N LEU A 42 -3.65 -5.28 22.90
CA LEU A 42 -3.78 -4.33 24.00
C LEU A 42 -4.72 -4.85 25.11
N ASN A 43 -5.88 -5.37 24.71
CA ASN A 43 -6.84 -5.95 25.65
C ASN A 43 -6.26 -7.16 26.41
N SER A 44 -5.43 -7.98 25.79
CA SER A 44 -4.73 -9.09 26.47
C SER A 44 -3.74 -8.63 27.54
N LYS A 45 -3.29 -7.38 27.46
CA LYS A 45 -2.40 -6.72 28.44
C LYS A 45 -3.19 -5.85 29.44
N GLY A 46 -4.53 -5.93 29.44
CA GLY A 46 -5.39 -5.16 30.36
C GLY A 46 -5.58 -3.69 29.96
N ILE A 47 -5.23 -3.32 28.73
CA ILE A 47 -5.35 -1.96 28.21
C ILE A 47 -6.63 -1.85 27.41
N TYR A 48 -7.66 -1.23 27.97
CA TYR A 48 -8.98 -1.05 27.36
C TYR A 48 -9.28 0.40 27.00
N ARG A 49 -8.72 1.34 27.76
CA ARG A 49 -8.94 2.78 27.59
C ARG A 49 -7.63 3.49 27.29
N ILE A 50 -7.74 4.65 26.68
CA ILE A 50 -6.57 5.49 26.34
C ILE A 50 -5.80 5.87 27.62
N GLY A 51 -6.51 6.14 28.73
CA GLY A 51 -5.88 6.42 30.03
C GLY A 51 -5.04 5.27 30.58
N ASP A 52 -5.30 4.02 30.21
CA ASP A 52 -4.48 2.89 30.66
C ASP A 52 -3.10 2.91 29.98
N ILE A 53 -3.01 3.41 28.75
CA ILE A 53 -1.74 3.62 28.05
C ILE A 53 -0.88 4.63 28.80
N THR A 54 -1.46 5.75 29.22
CA THR A 54 -0.71 6.86 29.84
C THR A 54 -0.29 6.60 31.28
N LYS A 55 -0.81 5.53 31.92
CA LYS A 55 -0.37 5.04 33.22
C LYS A 55 0.93 4.25 33.18
N LEU A 56 1.28 3.70 32.04
CA LEU A 56 2.49 2.91 31.83
C LEU A 56 3.61 3.79 31.23
N PRO A 57 4.88 3.47 31.46
CA PRO A 57 5.98 4.24 30.89
C PRO A 57 6.09 4.03 29.36
N LEU A 58 6.64 5.04 28.65
CA LEU A 58 6.90 4.96 27.22
C LEU A 58 7.76 3.76 26.83
N ASP A 59 8.75 3.43 27.66
CA ASP A 59 9.67 2.31 27.41
C ASP A 59 8.97 0.96 27.32
N TYR A 60 7.89 0.77 28.07
CA TYR A 60 7.05 -0.42 27.97
C TYR A 60 6.47 -0.58 26.56
N PHE A 61 5.93 0.51 25.99
CA PHE A 61 5.34 0.48 24.64
C PHE A 61 6.41 0.38 23.56
N SER A 62 7.56 1.03 23.75
CA SER A 62 8.70 0.92 22.84
C SER A 62 9.23 -0.52 22.79
N ALA A 63 9.34 -1.20 23.92
CA ALA A 63 9.80 -2.59 24.00
C ALA A 63 8.77 -3.57 23.43
N ALA A 64 7.47 -3.37 23.72
CA ALA A 64 6.41 -4.29 23.30
C ALA A 64 6.02 -4.14 21.81
N PHE A 65 6.00 -2.91 21.28
CA PHE A 65 5.44 -2.58 19.97
C PHE A 65 6.40 -1.79 19.06
N GLY A 66 7.64 -1.56 19.52
CA GLY A 66 8.65 -0.83 18.76
C GLY A 66 8.22 0.61 18.43
N LYS A 67 8.55 1.05 17.22
CA LYS A 67 8.22 2.40 16.73
C LYS A 67 6.72 2.70 16.75
N TYR A 68 5.89 1.69 16.53
CA TYR A 68 4.44 1.83 16.58
C TYR A 68 3.95 2.11 18.02
N GLY A 69 4.57 1.48 19.04
CA GLY A 69 4.26 1.73 20.45
C GLY A 69 4.57 3.16 20.89
N ILE A 70 5.65 3.73 20.38
CA ILE A 70 6.01 5.14 20.63
C ILE A 70 4.95 6.08 20.05
N ASP A 71 4.50 5.81 18.82
CA ASP A 71 3.45 6.59 18.16
C ASP A 71 2.10 6.47 18.89
N LEU A 72 1.75 5.24 19.31
CA LEU A 72 0.57 4.97 20.11
C LEU A 72 0.56 5.75 21.42
N TYR A 73 1.67 5.75 22.16
CA TYR A 73 1.81 6.47 23.41
C TYR A 73 1.67 7.99 23.22
N ARG A 74 2.32 8.54 22.20
CA ARG A 74 2.20 9.97 21.86
C ARG A 74 0.76 10.36 21.56
N LYS A 75 0.06 9.57 20.76
CA LYS A 75 -1.36 9.79 20.46
C LYS A 75 -2.24 9.70 21.71
N ALA A 76 -1.95 8.77 22.61
CA ALA A 76 -2.66 8.65 23.90
C ALA A 76 -2.44 9.87 24.81
N CYS A 77 -1.29 10.55 24.67
CA CYS A 77 -1.01 11.80 25.38
C CYS A 77 -1.57 13.04 24.67
N GLY A 78 -2.31 12.88 23.56
CA GLY A 78 -2.79 14.02 22.78
C GLY A 78 -1.72 14.65 21.88
N GLN A 79 -0.54 14.07 21.81
CA GLN A 79 0.57 14.56 20.98
C GLN A 79 0.42 14.01 19.54
N GLY A 80 -0.47 14.62 18.78
CA GLY A 80 -0.63 14.35 17.34
C GLY A 80 0.49 15.02 16.54
N SER A 81 0.52 14.74 15.22
CA SER A 81 1.36 15.49 14.29
C SER A 81 0.73 16.86 14.05
N GLU A 82 1.43 17.93 14.40
CA GLU A 82 1.02 19.30 14.10
C GLU A 82 1.10 19.62 12.60
N TYR A 83 1.86 18.84 11.86
CA TYR A 83 2.11 19.08 10.45
C TYR A 83 1.35 18.07 9.59
N LEU A 84 0.56 18.58 8.67
CA LEU A 84 0.02 17.80 7.55
C LEU A 84 1.16 17.57 6.57
N THR A 85 1.55 16.30 6.38
CA THR A 85 2.48 15.94 5.31
C THR A 85 1.71 16.02 4.00
N ILE A 86 1.87 17.14 3.28
CA ILE A 86 1.18 17.42 2.01
C ILE A 86 1.76 16.56 0.89
N GLU A 87 3.06 16.33 0.91
CA GLU A 87 3.76 15.51 -0.09
C GLU A 87 4.24 14.21 0.54
N ARG A 88 3.69 13.10 0.11
CA ARG A 88 4.23 11.77 0.38
C ARG A 88 4.83 11.23 -0.90
N GLU A 89 6.12 10.94 -0.88
CA GLU A 89 6.72 10.16 -1.96
C GLU A 89 5.96 8.83 -2.10
N GLN A 90 5.46 8.57 -3.28
CA GLN A 90 4.80 7.31 -3.60
C GLN A 90 5.84 6.20 -3.69
N LYS A 91 5.84 5.30 -2.72
CA LYS A 91 6.83 4.22 -2.60
C LYS A 91 6.44 2.95 -3.34
N SER A 92 5.21 2.84 -3.78
CA SER A 92 4.70 1.67 -4.50
C SER A 92 3.47 2.00 -5.32
N ILE A 93 3.32 1.34 -6.47
CA ILE A 93 2.12 1.32 -7.31
C ILE A 93 1.62 -0.10 -7.35
N SER A 94 0.32 -0.33 -7.18
CA SER A 94 -0.25 -1.67 -7.25
C SER A 94 -1.67 -1.67 -7.78
N HIS A 95 -1.97 -2.62 -8.67
CA HIS A 95 -3.32 -2.94 -9.11
C HIS A 95 -3.66 -4.39 -8.79
N GLU A 96 -4.82 -4.59 -8.20
CA GLU A 96 -5.35 -5.90 -7.85
C GLU A 96 -6.76 -6.05 -8.41
N ARG A 97 -7.12 -7.28 -8.78
CA ARG A 97 -8.48 -7.61 -9.22
C ARG A 97 -8.98 -8.88 -8.56
N THR A 98 -10.17 -8.80 -8.01
CA THR A 98 -10.89 -9.95 -7.46
C THR A 98 -11.82 -10.52 -8.52
N PHE A 99 -11.98 -11.83 -8.56
CA PHE A 99 -12.85 -12.58 -9.47
C PHE A 99 -13.78 -13.52 -8.68
N SER A 100 -14.83 -13.99 -9.35
CA SER A 100 -15.52 -15.22 -8.96
C SER A 100 -14.65 -16.40 -9.38
N ASP A 101 -14.08 -17.11 -8.44
CA ASP A 101 -13.25 -18.32 -8.51
C ASP A 101 -12.87 -18.82 -9.92
N VAL A 102 -11.65 -18.53 -10.37
CA VAL A 102 -11.15 -18.83 -11.72
C VAL A 102 -10.04 -19.89 -11.65
N THR A 103 -10.11 -20.87 -12.57
CA THR A 103 -9.10 -21.92 -12.73
C THR A 103 -8.32 -21.80 -14.06
N SER A 104 -8.83 -21.06 -15.05
CA SER A 104 -8.17 -20.89 -16.34
C SER A 104 -6.89 -20.07 -16.23
N LYS A 105 -5.78 -20.68 -16.66
CA LYS A 105 -4.47 -20.01 -16.71
C LYS A 105 -4.44 -18.92 -17.79
N GLU A 106 -5.14 -19.11 -18.89
CA GLU A 106 -5.25 -18.19 -20.00
C GLU A 106 -5.94 -16.89 -19.54
N PHE A 107 -7.05 -17.04 -18.82
CA PHE A 107 -7.75 -15.90 -18.22
C PHE A 107 -6.86 -15.16 -17.21
N LEU A 108 -6.17 -15.87 -16.33
CA LEU A 108 -5.27 -15.24 -15.36
C LEU A 108 -4.11 -14.51 -16.05
N LYS A 109 -3.58 -15.07 -17.15
CA LYS A 109 -2.53 -14.44 -17.96
C LYS A 109 -3.02 -13.13 -18.58
N GLU A 110 -4.19 -13.14 -19.19
CA GLU A 110 -4.83 -11.95 -19.78
C GLU A 110 -5.03 -10.85 -18.72
N LYS A 111 -5.61 -11.20 -17.57
CA LYS A 111 -5.85 -10.22 -16.49
C LYS A 111 -4.56 -9.71 -15.86
N LEU A 112 -3.55 -10.55 -15.73
CA LEU A 112 -2.23 -10.13 -15.26
C LEU A 112 -1.59 -9.14 -16.25
N PHE A 113 -1.70 -9.39 -17.55
CA PHE A 113 -1.23 -8.48 -18.59
C PHE A 113 -1.90 -7.11 -18.49
N TYR A 114 -3.23 -7.09 -18.35
CA TYR A 114 -3.99 -5.86 -18.16
C TYR A 114 -3.56 -5.08 -16.91
N LEU A 115 -3.40 -5.77 -15.76
CA LEU A 115 -2.95 -5.12 -14.52
C LEU A 115 -1.53 -4.59 -14.64
N THR A 116 -0.66 -5.31 -15.36
CA THR A 116 0.72 -4.86 -15.62
C THR A 116 0.72 -3.59 -16.45
N GLY A 117 -0.09 -3.53 -17.52
CA GLY A 117 -0.22 -2.31 -18.33
C GLY A 117 -0.62 -1.09 -17.50
N LYS A 118 -1.54 -1.26 -16.54
CA LYS A 118 -1.96 -0.16 -15.65
C LYS A 118 -0.83 0.33 -14.74
N VAL A 119 -0.13 -0.57 -14.03
CA VAL A 119 0.98 -0.14 -13.16
C VAL A 119 2.13 0.48 -13.94
N CYS A 120 2.38 -0.01 -15.18
CA CYS A 120 3.41 0.54 -16.05
C CYS A 120 3.01 1.92 -16.62
N GLN A 121 1.74 2.13 -16.92
CA GLN A 121 1.26 3.45 -17.31
C GLN A 121 1.46 4.46 -16.19
N GLU A 122 1.01 4.17 -14.98
CA GLU A 122 1.14 5.07 -13.83
C GLU A 122 2.61 5.42 -13.53
N ILE A 123 3.53 4.45 -13.59
CA ILE A 123 4.95 4.73 -13.33
C ILE A 123 5.57 5.61 -14.42
N ARG A 124 5.16 5.43 -15.70
CA ARG A 124 5.58 6.28 -16.82
C ARG A 124 5.07 7.71 -16.70
N ASP A 125 3.81 7.88 -16.25
CA ASP A 125 3.19 9.20 -16.05
C ASP A 125 3.93 10.00 -14.97
N MET A 126 4.51 9.30 -14.00
CA MET A 126 5.38 9.89 -12.97
C MET A 126 6.82 10.17 -13.44
N GLY A 127 7.23 9.67 -14.60
CA GLY A 127 8.62 9.74 -15.08
C GLY A 127 9.59 8.86 -14.30
N TRP A 128 9.13 7.71 -13.78
CA TRP A 128 9.90 6.80 -12.94
C TRP A 128 10.05 5.42 -13.59
N GLU A 129 11.06 4.68 -13.12
CA GLU A 129 11.29 3.26 -13.41
C GLU A 129 11.20 2.46 -12.12
N ALA A 130 10.79 1.19 -12.21
CA ALA A 130 10.73 0.29 -11.07
C ALA A 130 11.78 -0.81 -11.17
N SER A 131 12.42 -1.13 -10.05
CA SER A 131 13.37 -2.24 -9.96
C SER A 131 12.85 -3.47 -9.23
N THR A 132 11.66 -3.41 -8.63
CA THR A 132 11.07 -4.59 -7.97
C THR A 132 9.64 -4.81 -8.42
N VAL A 133 9.40 -6.00 -8.96
CA VAL A 133 8.09 -6.50 -9.36
C VAL A 133 7.60 -7.48 -8.31
N SER A 134 6.40 -7.30 -7.81
CA SER A 134 5.74 -8.24 -6.90
C SER A 134 4.41 -8.69 -7.47
N ILE A 135 4.07 -9.96 -7.26
CA ILE A 135 2.75 -10.51 -7.54
C ILE A 135 2.04 -10.91 -6.26
N LYS A 136 0.75 -10.79 -6.28
CA LYS A 136 -0.15 -11.30 -5.22
C LYS A 136 -1.13 -12.26 -5.86
N LEU A 137 -1.25 -13.44 -5.27
CA LEU A 137 -2.18 -14.49 -5.66
C LEU A 137 -2.99 -14.88 -4.43
N ARG A 138 -4.31 -14.83 -4.51
CA ARG A 138 -5.20 -15.34 -3.46
C ARG A 138 -6.12 -16.40 -4.03
N TYR A 139 -6.12 -17.55 -3.37
CA TYR A 139 -7.01 -18.66 -3.69
C TYR A 139 -8.41 -18.45 -3.12
N SER A 140 -9.37 -19.29 -3.54
CA SER A 140 -10.76 -19.27 -3.06
C SER A 140 -10.88 -19.55 -1.56
N ASP A 141 -9.95 -20.33 -0.99
CA ASP A 141 -9.82 -20.58 0.45
C ASP A 141 -9.17 -19.43 1.24
N PHE A 142 -9.02 -18.26 0.60
CA PHE A 142 -8.40 -17.05 1.14
C PHE A 142 -6.90 -17.13 1.45
N GLN A 143 -6.25 -18.25 1.19
CA GLN A 143 -4.79 -18.30 1.28
C GLN A 143 -4.17 -17.35 0.25
N THR A 144 -3.28 -16.49 0.73
CA THR A 144 -2.63 -15.47 -0.09
C THR A 144 -1.14 -15.76 -0.18
N LEU A 145 -0.63 -15.76 -1.40
CA LEU A 145 0.80 -15.86 -1.70
C LEU A 145 1.27 -14.56 -2.32
N THR A 146 2.42 -14.08 -1.86
CA THR A 146 3.13 -12.96 -2.48
C THR A 146 4.52 -13.42 -2.89
N ARG A 147 4.94 -13.04 -4.09
CA ARG A 147 6.30 -13.28 -4.60
C ARG A 147 6.83 -11.98 -5.17
N MET A 148 8.12 -11.75 -5.01
CA MET A 148 8.79 -10.58 -5.55
C MET A 148 10.10 -10.97 -6.23
N ARG A 149 10.50 -10.15 -7.19
CA ARG A 149 11.78 -10.26 -7.89
C ARG A 149 12.30 -8.88 -8.20
N THR A 150 13.59 -8.67 -7.93
CA THR A 150 14.33 -7.49 -8.36
C THR A 150 14.85 -7.70 -9.78
N ILE A 151 14.71 -6.67 -10.60
CA ILE A 151 15.16 -6.60 -12.00
C ILE A 151 15.92 -5.29 -12.21
N LYS A 152 16.51 -5.09 -13.38
CA LYS A 152 17.04 -3.77 -13.75
C LYS A 152 15.89 -2.75 -13.78
N PRO A 153 16.10 -1.49 -13.34
CA PRO A 153 15.08 -0.46 -13.41
C PRO A 153 14.47 -0.39 -14.81
N THR A 154 13.16 -0.39 -14.89
CA THR A 154 12.42 -0.36 -16.16
C THR A 154 10.97 0.08 -15.96
N ASP A 155 10.39 0.65 -17.01
CA ASP A 155 8.98 0.96 -17.18
C ASP A 155 8.32 0.12 -18.30
N ASP A 156 9.07 -0.88 -18.83
CA ASP A 156 8.63 -1.72 -19.96
C ASP A 156 7.59 -2.76 -19.54
N ASP A 157 6.40 -2.65 -20.12
CA ASP A 157 5.26 -3.54 -19.87
C ASP A 157 5.61 -5.02 -20.10
N GLU A 158 6.41 -5.32 -21.14
CA GLU A 158 6.74 -6.69 -21.49
C GLU A 158 7.71 -7.33 -20.51
N ILE A 159 8.74 -6.60 -20.10
CA ILE A 159 9.73 -7.08 -19.13
C ILE A 159 9.05 -7.32 -17.78
N ILE A 160 8.23 -6.37 -17.33
CA ILE A 160 7.49 -6.46 -16.07
C ILE A 160 6.47 -7.60 -16.13
N PHE A 161 5.72 -7.71 -17.23
CA PHE A 161 4.76 -8.80 -17.42
C PHE A 161 5.42 -10.18 -17.43
N ASN A 162 6.50 -10.35 -18.21
CA ASN A 162 7.20 -11.63 -18.30
C ASN A 162 7.77 -12.05 -16.93
N THR A 163 8.27 -11.07 -16.16
CA THR A 163 8.73 -11.30 -14.78
C THR A 163 7.57 -11.72 -13.88
N ALA A 164 6.47 -10.97 -13.89
CA ALA A 164 5.27 -11.27 -13.11
C ALA A 164 4.67 -12.63 -13.47
N TRP A 165 4.55 -12.92 -14.77
CA TRP A 165 4.02 -14.20 -15.26
C TRP A 165 4.90 -15.40 -14.89
N SER A 166 6.23 -15.24 -14.96
CA SER A 166 7.15 -16.30 -14.53
C SER A 166 6.99 -16.63 -13.06
N MET A 167 6.82 -15.61 -12.21
CA MET A 167 6.55 -15.78 -10.78
C MET A 167 5.17 -16.39 -10.53
N MET A 168 4.15 -15.94 -11.27
CA MET A 168 2.77 -16.47 -11.16
C MET A 168 2.73 -17.96 -11.48
N LYS A 169 3.38 -18.40 -12.55
CA LYS A 169 3.46 -19.83 -12.91
C LYS A 169 4.07 -20.68 -11.80
N LYS A 170 5.10 -20.16 -11.11
CA LYS A 170 5.75 -20.85 -9.99
C LYS A 170 4.93 -20.81 -8.71
N ALA A 171 4.13 -19.76 -8.51
CA ALA A 171 3.28 -19.61 -7.33
C ALA A 171 1.97 -20.41 -7.44
N TYR A 172 1.44 -20.57 -8.66
CA TYR A 172 0.19 -21.29 -8.89
C TYR A 172 0.45 -22.81 -8.97
N THR A 173 0.64 -23.41 -7.81
CA THR A 173 0.94 -24.86 -7.66
C THR A 173 -0.25 -25.68 -7.18
N ARG A 174 -1.27 -25.02 -6.61
CA ARG A 174 -2.43 -25.70 -6.02
C ARG A 174 -3.54 -25.89 -7.05
N ARG A 175 -4.28 -26.99 -6.93
CA ARG A 175 -5.49 -27.27 -7.74
C ARG A 175 -6.74 -26.58 -7.12
N VAL A 176 -6.58 -25.32 -6.70
CA VAL A 176 -7.63 -24.53 -6.07
C VAL A 176 -7.84 -23.30 -6.94
N ALA A 177 -9.09 -22.89 -7.11
CA ALA A 177 -9.44 -21.71 -7.90
C ALA A 177 -8.79 -20.44 -7.34
N VAL A 178 -8.48 -19.48 -8.21
CA VAL A 178 -7.91 -18.19 -7.88
C VAL A 178 -9.02 -17.16 -7.76
N ARG A 179 -9.02 -16.43 -6.66
CA ARG A 179 -10.00 -15.37 -6.37
C ARG A 179 -9.46 -13.96 -6.60
N LEU A 180 -8.14 -13.75 -6.47
CA LEU A 180 -7.53 -12.44 -6.64
C LEU A 180 -6.13 -12.59 -7.22
N ILE A 181 -5.80 -11.73 -8.16
CA ILE A 181 -4.42 -11.49 -8.59
C ILE A 181 -4.09 -10.00 -8.50
N GLY A 182 -2.81 -9.71 -8.29
CA GLY A 182 -2.31 -8.34 -8.26
C GLY A 182 -0.87 -8.25 -8.72
N VAL A 183 -0.52 -7.07 -9.24
CA VAL A 183 0.84 -6.67 -9.56
C VAL A 183 1.17 -5.43 -8.76
N ARG A 184 2.38 -5.37 -8.19
CA ARG A 184 2.90 -4.24 -7.46
C ARG A 184 4.33 -3.94 -7.89
N LEU A 185 4.60 -2.68 -8.12
CA LEU A 185 5.93 -2.14 -8.40
C LEU A 185 6.43 -1.35 -7.19
N THR A 186 7.71 -1.51 -6.88
CA THR A 186 8.40 -0.79 -5.79
C THR A 186 9.85 -0.52 -6.17
N ASN A 187 10.56 0.21 -5.31
CA ASN A 187 11.93 0.64 -5.51
C ASN A 187 12.06 1.45 -6.80
N PHE A 188 11.46 2.61 -6.76
CA PHE A 188 11.43 3.54 -7.86
C PHE A 188 12.74 4.31 -7.96
N SER A 189 13.16 4.59 -9.19
CA SER A 189 14.24 5.51 -9.54
C SER A 189 13.75 6.48 -10.61
N PRO A 190 14.23 7.72 -10.61
CA PRO A 190 13.94 8.63 -11.69
C PRO A 190 14.34 8.02 -13.03
N TYR A 191 13.53 8.29 -14.05
CA TYR A 191 13.87 7.90 -15.41
C TYR A 191 15.24 8.46 -15.77
N SER A 192 16.18 7.59 -16.15
CA SER A 192 17.49 7.99 -16.61
C SER A 192 17.50 8.09 -18.14
N GLU A 193 17.70 9.28 -18.66
CA GLU A 193 18.02 9.51 -20.08
C GLU A 193 19.48 9.19 -20.39
N GLN A 194 20.12 8.34 -19.61
CA GLN A 194 21.49 7.95 -19.90
C GLN A 194 21.50 7.32 -21.30
N GLU A 195 21.98 8.10 -22.26
CA GLU A 195 22.21 7.64 -23.64
C GLU A 195 23.26 6.54 -23.54
N PHE A 196 22.82 5.30 -23.63
CA PHE A 196 23.73 4.19 -23.88
C PHE A 196 24.29 4.39 -25.29
N LEU A 197 25.59 4.67 -25.35
CA LEU A 197 26.30 4.92 -26.60
C LEU A 197 26.17 3.82 -27.68
N PHE A 198 25.56 2.67 -27.32
CA PHE A 198 25.51 1.48 -28.19
C PHE A 198 24.16 0.74 -28.25
N GLU A 199 23.07 1.25 -27.66
CA GLU A 199 21.78 0.52 -27.64
C GLU A 199 20.61 1.31 -28.28
N ASP A 200 20.66 1.42 -29.59
CA ASP A 200 19.56 2.00 -30.42
C ASP A 200 18.18 1.33 -30.20
N TYR A 201 18.17 0.05 -29.81
CA TYR A 201 16.94 -0.71 -29.61
C TYR A 201 16.18 -0.28 -28.34
N GLU A 202 16.84 -0.12 -27.21
CA GLU A 202 16.20 0.29 -25.97
C GLU A 202 15.62 1.71 -26.08
N ILE A 203 16.32 2.62 -26.72
CA ILE A 203 15.87 3.99 -26.96
C ILE A 203 14.63 4.01 -27.84
N LYS A 204 14.61 3.24 -28.93
CA LYS A 204 13.45 3.12 -29.83
C LYS A 204 12.25 2.52 -29.11
N ARG A 205 12.48 1.49 -28.29
CA ARG A 205 11.43 0.84 -27.50
C ARG A 205 10.83 1.80 -26.47
N LYS A 206 11.64 2.54 -25.72
CA LYS A 206 11.18 3.57 -24.78
C LYS A 206 10.34 4.66 -25.47
N LYS A 207 10.78 5.16 -26.62
CA LYS A 207 10.01 6.12 -27.43
C LYS A 207 8.66 5.54 -27.88
N MET A 208 8.62 4.29 -28.30
CA MET A 208 7.40 3.59 -28.67
C MET A 208 6.43 3.46 -27.49
N LEU A 209 6.89 3.03 -26.32
CA LEU A 209 6.07 2.90 -25.11
C LEU A 209 5.44 4.23 -24.69
N ARG A 210 6.20 5.32 -24.75
CA ARG A 210 5.69 6.68 -24.51
C ARG A 210 4.64 7.11 -25.51
N ALA A 211 4.82 6.78 -26.81
CA ALA A 211 3.82 7.06 -27.81
C ALA A 211 2.51 6.28 -27.56
N ILE A 212 2.62 5.01 -27.16
CA ILE A 212 1.46 4.18 -26.79
C ILE A 212 0.75 4.77 -25.57
N THR A 213 1.47 5.21 -24.55
CA THR A 213 0.87 5.87 -23.38
C THR A 213 0.07 7.10 -23.80
N ARG A 214 0.64 8.01 -24.62
CA ARG A 214 -0.07 9.19 -25.10
C ARG A 214 -1.34 8.85 -25.89
N ILE A 215 -1.33 7.76 -26.68
CA ILE A 215 -2.50 7.30 -27.43
C ILE A 215 -3.57 6.78 -26.46
N ARG A 216 -3.18 6.00 -25.44
CA ARG A 216 -4.11 5.49 -24.42
C ARG A 216 -4.73 6.63 -23.59
N ASP A 217 -3.97 7.66 -23.24
CA ASP A 217 -4.47 8.83 -22.52
C ASP A 217 -5.50 9.61 -23.35
N LYS A 218 -5.27 9.71 -24.67
CA LYS A 218 -6.16 10.45 -25.57
C LYS A 218 -7.43 9.69 -25.93
N TYR A 219 -7.35 8.38 -26.08
CA TYR A 219 -8.44 7.56 -26.64
C TYR A 219 -8.98 6.49 -25.68
N GLY A 220 -8.44 6.40 -24.46
CA GLY A 220 -8.75 5.37 -23.49
C GLY A 220 -7.98 4.07 -23.73
N SER A 221 -7.82 3.29 -22.65
CA SER A 221 -7.30 1.92 -22.76
C SER A 221 -8.45 0.98 -23.14
N VAL A 222 -8.35 0.35 -24.28
CA VAL A 222 -9.25 -0.71 -24.76
C VAL A 222 -9.05 -1.98 -23.90
#